data_836c56ab9a8476bef028dfc07f3f9330
#
_entry.id   836c56ab9a8476bef028dfc07f3f9330
#
_cell.length_a   1.000
_cell.length_b   1.000
_cell.length_c   1.000
_cell.angle_alpha   90.00
_cell.angle_beta   90.00
_cell.angle_gamma   90.00
#
_symmetry.space_group_name_H-M   'P 1'
#
loop_
_entity.id
_entity.type
_entity.pdbx_description
1 polymer ?
#
loop_
_entity_poly.entity_id
_entity_poly.type
_entity_poly.pdbx_seq_one_letter_code
_entity_poly.pdbx_strand_id
1 'polypeptide(L)'
;MIDLHNFSETRMDNFISGIGVIHQALVLHGDTKPRNMMVFKDEPTRVLWIDFDRAQTYNEDTITDRRRGFLADEEEIVRDLRECLVSHRCFFS
;
A
#
# COMPACT_ATOMS: atom_id res chain seq x y z
N MET A 1 -4.94 3.25 11.88
CA MET A 1 -5.04 3.66 10.46
C MET A 1 -4.27 4.95 10.27
N ILE A 2 -3.61 5.09 9.14
CA ILE A 2 -2.85 6.31 8.85
C ILE A 2 -3.78 7.45 8.44
N ASP A 3 -3.47 8.66 8.88
CA ASP A 3 -4.18 9.89 8.52
C ASP A 3 -3.24 11.09 8.59
N LEU A 4 -3.76 12.31 8.43
CA LEU A 4 -2.93 13.53 8.45
C LEU A 4 -2.32 13.82 9.83
N HIS A 5 -2.81 13.23 10.91
CA HIS A 5 -2.29 13.42 12.25
C HIS A 5 -1.12 12.51 12.58
N ASN A 6 -1.13 11.28 12.06
CA ASN A 6 -0.09 10.30 12.34
C ASN A 6 0.83 10.01 11.14
N PHE A 7 0.66 10.79 10.08
CA PHE A 7 1.48 10.68 8.89
C PHE A 7 2.94 11.02 9.19
N SER A 8 3.85 10.25 8.59
CA SER A 8 5.24 10.64 8.42
C SER A 8 5.75 10.09 7.09
N GLU A 9 6.75 10.76 6.51
CA GLU A 9 7.34 10.29 5.26
C GLU A 9 7.95 8.91 5.43
N THR A 10 8.62 8.66 6.57
CA THR A 10 9.20 7.35 6.87
C THR A 10 8.14 6.26 6.92
N ARG A 11 6.99 6.53 7.56
CA ARG A 11 5.87 5.59 7.58
C ARG A 11 5.36 5.28 6.17
N MET A 12 5.21 6.32 5.34
CA MET A 12 4.75 6.13 3.97
C MET A 12 5.76 5.37 3.13
N ASP A 13 7.06 5.65 3.27
CA ASP A 13 8.10 4.90 2.59
C ASP A 13 8.08 3.42 3.00
N ASN A 14 7.78 3.12 4.26
CA ASN A 14 7.65 1.76 4.75
C ASN A 14 6.40 1.07 4.21
N PHE A 15 5.29 1.78 4.04
CA PHE A 15 4.11 1.24 3.36
C PHE A 15 4.40 0.92 1.89
N ILE A 16 5.13 1.78 1.19
CA ILE A 16 5.55 1.53 -0.20
C ILE A 16 6.45 0.30 -0.27
N SER A 17 7.43 0.19 0.62
CA SER A 17 8.31 -0.99 0.68
C SER A 17 7.50 -2.26 0.97
N GLY A 18 6.54 -2.18 1.88
CA GLY A 18 5.68 -3.31 2.23
C GLY A 18 4.83 -3.78 1.07
N ILE A 19 4.22 -2.87 0.32
CA ILE A 19 3.43 -3.27 -0.85
C ILE A 19 4.32 -3.88 -1.93
N GLY A 20 5.55 -3.40 -2.08
CA GLY A 20 6.52 -3.98 -2.99
C GLY A 20 6.86 -5.42 -2.64
N VAL A 21 7.04 -5.74 -1.36
CA VAL A 21 7.26 -7.11 -0.90
C VAL A 21 6.06 -8.00 -1.21
N ILE A 22 4.85 -7.51 -0.98
CA ILE A 22 3.61 -8.22 -1.30
C ILE A 22 3.56 -8.52 -2.81
N HIS A 23 3.92 -7.55 -3.64
CA HIS A 23 3.94 -7.72 -5.09
C HIS A 23 5.02 -8.68 -5.56
N GLN A 24 6.17 -8.75 -4.89
CA GLN A 24 7.20 -9.74 -5.20
C GLN A 24 6.70 -11.17 -4.99
N ALA A 25 5.78 -11.36 -4.07
CA ALA A 25 5.11 -12.65 -3.85
C ALA A 25 3.95 -12.87 -4.82
N LEU A 26 3.75 -12.00 -5.82
CA LEU A 26 2.66 -12.01 -6.79
C LEU A 26 1.28 -11.95 -6.13
N VAL A 27 1.18 -11.17 -5.07
CA VAL A 27 -0.09 -10.88 -4.38
C VAL A 27 -0.50 -9.45 -4.67
N LEU A 28 -1.71 -9.28 -5.18
CA LEU A 28 -2.38 -7.99 -5.32
C LEU A 28 -3.22 -7.78 -4.06
N HIS A 29 -3.01 -6.68 -3.32
CA HIS A 29 -3.78 -6.41 -2.10
C HIS A 29 -5.26 -6.18 -2.42
N GLY A 30 -5.55 -5.37 -3.42
CA GLY A 30 -6.91 -5.15 -3.92
C GLY A 30 -7.68 -4.05 -3.20
N ASP A 31 -7.15 -3.48 -2.12
CA ASP A 31 -7.85 -2.42 -1.36
C ASP A 31 -6.83 -1.54 -0.61
N THR A 32 -5.91 -0.92 -1.36
CA THR A 32 -4.82 -0.11 -0.81
C THR A 32 -5.30 1.29 -0.44
N LYS A 33 -6.09 1.36 0.62
CA LYS A 33 -6.66 2.59 1.15
C LYS A 33 -6.16 2.86 2.57
N PRO A 34 -6.20 4.12 3.05
CA PRO A 34 -5.73 4.46 4.39
C PRO A 34 -6.35 3.62 5.51
N ARG A 35 -7.61 3.20 5.36
CA ARG A 35 -8.27 2.35 6.37
C ARG A 35 -7.57 1.00 6.57
N ASN A 36 -6.77 0.56 5.61
CA ASN A 36 -6.03 -0.71 5.66
C ASN A 36 -4.54 -0.50 5.93
N MET A 37 -4.14 0.71 6.29
CA MET A 37 -2.77 1.09 6.59
C MET A 37 -2.64 1.33 8.09
N MET A 38 -2.12 0.33 8.81
CA MET A 38 -1.97 0.40 10.27
C MET A 38 -0.61 0.97 10.67
N VAL A 39 -0.64 1.87 11.64
CA VAL A 39 0.56 2.41 12.28
C VAL A 39 0.57 2.00 13.75
N PHE A 40 1.76 1.92 14.34
CA PHE A 40 1.94 1.49 15.72
C PHE A 40 2.35 2.68 16.58
N LYS A 41 1.63 2.91 17.65
CA LYS A 41 1.82 4.07 18.54
C LYS A 41 3.22 4.09 19.17
N ASP A 42 3.71 2.92 19.57
CA ASP A 42 4.98 2.81 20.30
C ASP A 42 6.17 2.49 19.39
N GLU A 43 5.94 2.30 18.10
CA GLU A 43 6.97 2.00 17.11
C GLU A 43 6.79 2.93 15.91
N PRO A 44 7.43 4.12 15.92
CA PRO A 44 7.10 5.19 14.96
C PRO A 44 7.31 4.85 13.50
N THR A 45 8.18 3.88 13.20
CA THR A 45 8.47 3.51 11.81
C THR A 45 7.79 2.22 11.37
N ARG A 46 7.23 1.46 12.32
CA ARG A 46 6.58 0.21 12.00
C ARG A 46 5.19 0.43 11.41
N VAL A 47 4.92 -0.23 10.30
CA VAL A 47 3.64 -0.14 9.60
C VAL A 47 3.21 -1.53 9.13
N LEU A 48 1.92 -1.69 8.86
CA LEU A 48 1.36 -2.96 8.43
C LEU A 48 0.18 -2.73 7.49
N TRP A 49 0.18 -3.44 6.36
CA TRP A 49 -1.01 -3.57 5.53
C TRP A 49 -1.93 -4.62 6.13
N ILE A 50 -3.21 -4.31 6.24
CA ILE A 50 -4.23 -5.21 6.77
C ILE A 50 -5.36 -5.39 5.77
N ASP A 51 -6.29 -6.30 6.07
CA ASP A 51 -7.50 -6.58 5.31
C ASP A 51 -7.20 -7.05 3.89
N PHE A 52 -6.77 -8.31 3.80
CA PHE A 52 -6.48 -8.97 2.52
C PHE A 52 -7.71 -9.69 1.94
N ASP A 53 -8.91 -9.32 2.35
CA ASP A 53 -10.14 -9.98 1.89
C ASP A 53 -10.33 -9.87 0.37
N ARG A 54 -9.81 -8.81 -0.24
CA ARG A 54 -9.87 -8.60 -1.69
C ARG A 54 -8.59 -8.97 -2.41
N ALA A 55 -7.64 -9.57 -1.69
CA ALA A 55 -6.36 -9.93 -2.27
C ALA A 55 -6.49 -11.04 -3.29
N GLN A 56 -5.65 -10.97 -4.32
CA GLN A 56 -5.54 -12.01 -5.33
C GLN A 56 -4.08 -12.46 -5.41
N THR A 57 -3.89 -13.78 -5.41
CA THR A 57 -2.56 -14.37 -5.56
C THR A 57 -2.42 -14.92 -6.97
N TYR A 58 -1.33 -14.58 -7.63
CA TYR A 58 -1.04 -15.04 -8.97
C TYR A 58 0.08 -16.08 -8.95
N ASN A 59 0.08 -16.96 -9.96
CA ASN A 59 1.13 -17.93 -10.16
C ASN A 59 2.14 -17.38 -11.17
N GLU A 60 3.43 -17.49 -10.85
CA GLU A 60 4.51 -16.99 -11.69
C GLU A 60 4.46 -17.56 -13.12
N ASP A 61 4.09 -18.83 -13.25
CA ASP A 61 4.03 -19.51 -14.55
C ASP A 61 2.84 -19.11 -15.41
N THR A 62 1.79 -18.57 -14.80
CA THR A 62 0.51 -18.30 -15.48
C THR A 62 0.10 -16.84 -15.45
N ILE A 63 0.84 -15.97 -14.75
CA ILE A 63 0.50 -14.56 -14.64
C ILE A 63 0.61 -13.90 -16.02
N THR A 64 -0.42 -13.12 -16.37
CA THR A 64 -0.47 -12.38 -17.63
C THR A 64 0.18 -11.01 -17.47
N ASP A 65 0.56 -10.38 -18.59
CA ASP A 65 1.07 -9.02 -18.59
C ASP A 65 0.04 -8.04 -18.01
N ARG A 66 -1.23 -8.26 -18.28
CA ARG A 66 -2.31 -7.46 -17.72
C ARG A 66 -2.33 -7.51 -16.20
N ARG A 67 -2.16 -8.70 -15.61
CA ARG A 67 -2.15 -8.89 -14.17
C ARG A 67 -0.89 -8.32 -13.53
N ARG A 68 0.25 -8.39 -14.20
CA ARG A 68 1.47 -7.70 -13.78
C ARG A 68 1.26 -6.19 -13.77
N GLY A 69 0.52 -5.67 -14.74
CA GLY A 69 0.11 -4.27 -14.78
C GLY A 69 -0.72 -3.87 -13.57
N PHE A 70 -1.61 -4.75 -13.08
CA PHE A 70 -2.39 -4.47 -11.87
C PHE A 70 -1.50 -4.31 -10.64
N LEU A 71 -0.45 -5.12 -10.52
CA LEU A 71 0.51 -4.99 -9.42
C LEU A 71 1.25 -3.64 -9.50
N ALA A 72 1.70 -3.26 -10.68
CA ALA A 72 2.37 -1.98 -10.91
C ALA A 72 1.44 -0.80 -10.63
N ASP A 73 0.19 -0.87 -11.06
CA ASP A 73 -0.82 0.16 -10.81
C ASP A 73 -1.10 0.33 -9.32
N GLU A 74 -1.18 -0.77 -8.59
CA GLU A 74 -1.39 -0.72 -7.14
C GLU A 74 -0.23 -0.05 -6.42
N GLU A 75 1.00 -0.33 -6.82
CA GLU A 75 2.18 0.33 -6.26
C GLU A 75 2.14 1.83 -6.54
N GLU A 76 1.74 2.22 -7.74
CA GLU A 76 1.60 3.62 -8.11
C GLU A 76 0.53 4.32 -7.28
N ILE A 77 -0.59 3.66 -7.01
CA ILE A 77 -1.65 4.19 -6.15
C ILE A 77 -1.10 4.53 -4.75
N VAL A 78 -0.29 3.64 -4.18
CA VAL A 78 0.30 3.87 -2.85
C VAL A 78 1.30 5.04 -2.90
N ARG A 79 2.08 5.16 -3.96
CA ARG A 79 2.99 6.29 -4.16
C ARG A 79 2.23 7.61 -4.30
N ASP A 80 1.12 7.61 -5.03
CA ASP A 80 0.26 8.78 -5.18
C ASP A 80 -0.35 9.18 -3.83
N LEU A 81 -0.74 8.22 -3.01
CA LEU A 81 -1.24 8.48 -1.67
C LEU A 81 -0.18 9.18 -0.81
N ARG A 82 1.08 8.77 -0.91
CA ARG A 82 2.18 9.43 -0.23
C ARG A 82 2.27 10.90 -0.64
N GLU A 83 2.23 11.16 -1.94
CA GLU A 83 2.27 12.54 -2.47
C GLU A 83 1.09 13.36 -1.96
N CYS A 84 -0.10 12.79 -1.92
CA CYS A 84 -1.28 13.43 -1.36
C CYS A 84 -1.07 13.84 0.09
N LEU A 85 -0.55 12.94 0.92
CA LEU A 85 -0.33 13.20 2.33
C LEU A 85 0.74 14.27 2.55
N VAL A 86 1.83 14.21 1.77
CA VAL A 86 2.91 15.21 1.84
C VAL A 86 2.40 16.60 1.48
N SER A 87 1.55 16.70 0.46
CA SER A 87 1.01 17.97 -0.02
C SER A 87 -0.22 18.44 0.75
N HIS A 88 -0.78 17.63 1.65
CA HIS A 88 -2.04 17.88 2.37
C HIS A 88 -3.23 18.16 1.44
N ARG A 89 -3.25 17.55 0.25
CA ARG A 89 -4.29 17.75 -0.76
C ARG A 89 -5.16 16.52 -0.99
N CYS A 90 -5.02 15.52 -0.14
CA CYS A 90 -5.74 14.28 -0.31
C CYS A 90 -7.13 14.33 0.31
N PHE A 91 -8.09 13.78 -0.42
CA PHE A 91 -9.42 13.49 0.11
C PHE A 91 -9.59 11.98 0.15
N PHE A 92 -9.78 11.44 1.34
CA PHE A 92 -10.03 10.01 1.53
C PHE A 92 -11.54 9.77 1.64
N SER A 93 -12.05 8.89 0.83
CA SER A 93 -13.45 8.48 0.89
C SER A 93 -13.61 7.09 1.44
#